data_054eb90656ea6d92cbde7fd0abb837e3
#
_entry.id   054eb90656ea6d92cbde7fd0abb837e3
#
_cell.length_a   1.000
_cell.length_b   1.000
_cell.length_c   1.000
_cell.angle_alpha   90.00
_cell.angle_beta   90.00
_cell.angle_gamma   90.00
#
_symmetry.space_group_name_H-M   'P 1'
#
loop_
_entity.id
_entity.type
_entity.pdbx_description
1 polymer ?
#
loop_
_entity_poly.entity_id
_entity_poly.type
_entity_poly.pdbx_seq_one_letter_code
_entity_poly.pdbx_strand_id
1 'polypeptide(L)'
;VDLLHGAFLIHDDVIDRDDIRRGSPTIHADVRDRLALRGGDPAEAAHDGVSMAIIAGDLALVGVQQILLASDLTDHQVRRALGILGNAATVTLGGELRDVINGAIPADADRIRESSWMKTSVYTFEAPWRLWAMIAGRDEEPMVPVGRDLGRAYQAADDLAGAFGATADTGKTAGGDVKRGRSTLVTMRDGAEADVIAEVIA
;
A
#
# COMPACT_ATOMS: atom_id res chain seq x y z
N VAL A 1 -9.63 8.73 4.26
CA VAL A 1 -8.34 8.26 3.72
C VAL A 1 -7.83 7.06 4.52
N ASP A 2 -7.80 7.11 5.85
CA ASP A 2 -7.24 6.03 6.70
C ASP A 2 -7.91 4.67 6.48
N LEU A 3 -9.24 4.65 6.29
CA LEU A 3 -9.95 3.41 5.98
C LEU A 3 -9.55 2.85 4.60
N LEU A 4 -9.34 3.72 3.59
CA LEU A 4 -8.83 3.31 2.27
C LEU A 4 -7.41 2.74 2.39
N HIS A 5 -6.56 3.39 3.18
CA HIS A 5 -5.21 2.88 3.47
C HIS A 5 -5.26 1.51 4.16
N GLY A 6 -6.13 1.37 5.17
CA GLY A 6 -6.34 0.09 5.85
C GLY A 6 -6.78 -1.04 4.91
N ALA A 7 -7.69 -0.74 3.97
CA ALA A 7 -8.14 -1.70 2.98
C ALA A 7 -6.99 -2.20 2.09
N PHE A 8 -6.17 -1.27 1.58
CA PHE A 8 -5.02 -1.64 0.76
C PHE A 8 -3.97 -2.43 1.54
N LEU A 9 -3.71 -2.07 2.81
CA LEU A 9 -2.80 -2.85 3.65
C LEU A 9 -3.28 -4.29 3.88
N ILE A 10 -4.59 -4.49 4.06
CA ILE A 10 -5.16 -5.83 4.25
C ILE A 10 -4.96 -6.69 2.99
N HIS A 11 -5.20 -6.11 1.79
CA HIS A 11 -4.98 -6.81 0.53
C HIS A 11 -3.48 -7.06 0.27
N ASP A 12 -2.63 -6.06 0.53
CA ASP A 12 -1.18 -6.14 0.40
C ASP A 12 -0.60 -7.27 1.26
N ASP A 13 -1.03 -7.37 2.53
CA ASP A 13 -0.62 -8.46 3.43
C ASP A 13 -0.92 -9.86 2.86
N VAL A 14 -2.07 -10.01 2.18
CA VAL A 14 -2.44 -11.29 1.54
C VAL A 14 -1.58 -11.54 0.30
N ILE A 15 -1.42 -10.54 -0.55
CA ILE A 15 -0.64 -10.63 -1.80
C ILE A 15 0.82 -10.96 -1.46
N ASP A 16 1.38 -10.29 -0.47
CA ASP A 16 2.76 -10.42 -0.03
C ASP A 16 3.00 -11.61 0.90
N ARG A 17 1.93 -12.24 1.39
CA ARG A 17 1.98 -13.33 2.37
C ARG A 17 2.69 -12.89 3.65
N ASP A 18 2.44 -11.68 4.09
CA ASP A 18 3.01 -11.11 5.31
C ASP A 18 2.17 -11.51 6.53
N ASP A 19 2.70 -12.38 7.37
CA ASP A 19 2.01 -12.85 8.57
C ASP A 19 2.01 -11.82 9.70
N ILE A 20 2.91 -10.82 9.67
CA ILE A 20 3.07 -9.81 10.72
C ILE A 20 3.16 -8.42 10.12
N ARG A 21 2.37 -7.49 10.65
CA ARG A 21 2.43 -6.06 10.35
C ARG A 21 2.42 -5.23 11.64
N ARG A 22 3.41 -4.34 11.79
CA ARG A 22 3.57 -3.48 12.99
C ARG A 22 3.59 -4.27 14.31
N GLY A 23 4.25 -5.43 14.28
CA GLY A 23 4.40 -6.31 15.45
C GLY A 23 3.15 -7.11 15.84
N SER A 24 2.08 -7.07 15.04
CA SER A 24 0.84 -7.83 15.25
C SER A 24 0.57 -8.77 14.07
N PRO A 25 -0.11 -9.92 14.30
CA PRO A 25 -0.55 -10.76 13.20
C PRO A 25 -1.44 -10.00 12.22
N THR A 26 -1.26 -10.28 10.93
CA THR A 26 -2.16 -9.80 9.88
C THR A 26 -3.51 -10.53 9.95
N ILE A 27 -4.55 -10.01 9.29
CA ILE A 27 -5.89 -10.60 9.38
C ILE A 27 -5.89 -12.06 8.92
N HIS A 28 -5.24 -12.36 7.78
CA HIS A 28 -5.20 -13.73 7.27
C HIS A 28 -4.44 -14.67 8.20
N ALA A 29 -3.36 -14.21 8.82
CA ALA A 29 -2.58 -15.00 9.77
C ALA A 29 -3.34 -15.25 11.09
N ASP A 30 -3.97 -14.21 11.66
CA ASP A 30 -4.75 -14.33 12.90
C ASP A 30 -5.94 -15.29 12.72
N VAL A 31 -6.67 -15.20 11.61
CA VAL A 31 -7.80 -16.08 11.31
C VAL A 31 -7.32 -17.53 11.12
N ARG A 32 -6.29 -17.74 10.31
CA ARG A 32 -5.65 -19.06 10.12
C ARG A 32 -5.32 -19.70 11.46
N ASP A 33 -4.61 -18.98 12.32
CA ASP A 33 -4.10 -19.50 13.59
C ASP A 33 -5.26 -19.80 14.56
N ARG A 34 -6.28 -18.94 14.61
CA ARG A 34 -7.50 -19.19 15.44
C ARG A 34 -8.29 -20.41 14.97
N LEU A 35 -8.40 -20.63 13.67
CA LEU A 35 -9.11 -21.80 13.13
C LEU A 35 -8.33 -23.09 13.40
N ALA A 36 -7.01 -23.08 13.21
CA ALA A 36 -6.14 -24.21 13.53
C ALA A 36 -6.22 -24.57 15.02
N LEU A 37 -6.20 -23.60 15.93
CA LEU A 37 -6.34 -23.82 17.38
C LEU A 37 -7.69 -24.44 17.77
N ARG A 38 -8.73 -24.29 16.95
CA ARG A 38 -10.05 -24.91 17.14
C ARG A 38 -10.17 -26.30 16.50
N GLY A 39 -9.07 -26.85 15.99
CA GLY A 39 -9.03 -28.19 15.38
C GLY A 39 -9.39 -28.21 13.89
N GLY A 40 -9.41 -27.06 13.22
CA GLY A 40 -9.58 -26.98 11.76
C GLY A 40 -8.41 -27.61 11.03
N ASP A 41 -8.67 -28.14 9.83
CA ASP A 41 -7.59 -28.60 8.92
C ASP A 41 -6.65 -27.43 8.59
N PRO A 42 -5.33 -27.60 8.67
CA PRO A 42 -4.39 -26.49 8.45
C PRO A 42 -4.46 -25.85 7.06
N ALA A 43 -4.72 -26.63 6.01
CA ALA A 43 -4.81 -26.11 4.65
C ALA A 43 -6.11 -25.29 4.46
N GLU A 44 -7.22 -25.80 4.97
CA GLU A 44 -8.51 -25.09 4.98
C GLU A 44 -8.42 -23.82 5.82
N ALA A 45 -7.83 -23.88 7.01
CA ALA A 45 -7.63 -22.72 7.88
C ALA A 45 -6.81 -21.63 7.20
N ALA A 46 -5.77 -22.00 6.43
CA ALA A 46 -4.98 -21.04 5.66
C ALA A 46 -5.81 -20.41 4.52
N HIS A 47 -6.59 -21.19 3.80
CA HIS A 47 -7.48 -20.70 2.75
C HIS A 47 -8.56 -19.77 3.29
N ASP A 48 -9.20 -20.16 4.40
CA ASP A 48 -10.22 -19.36 5.06
C ASP A 48 -9.65 -18.04 5.59
N GLY A 49 -8.43 -18.05 6.12
CA GLY A 49 -7.72 -16.85 6.54
C GLY A 49 -7.56 -15.85 5.39
N VAL A 50 -7.07 -16.30 4.24
CA VAL A 50 -6.96 -15.49 3.03
C VAL A 50 -8.31 -14.97 2.57
N SER A 51 -9.33 -15.85 2.50
CA SER A 51 -10.68 -15.50 2.07
C SER A 51 -11.30 -14.40 2.94
N MET A 52 -11.17 -14.52 4.27
CA MET A 52 -11.69 -13.52 5.21
C MET A 52 -10.94 -12.19 5.11
N ALA A 53 -9.65 -12.21 4.89
CA ALA A 53 -8.87 -10.98 4.71
C ALA A 53 -9.26 -10.24 3.42
N ILE A 54 -9.46 -10.95 2.30
CA ILE A 54 -9.98 -10.35 1.06
C ILE A 54 -11.31 -9.66 1.31
N ILE A 55 -12.26 -10.36 1.93
CA ILE A 55 -13.59 -9.80 2.24
C ILE A 55 -13.48 -8.59 3.19
N ALA A 56 -12.60 -8.64 4.18
CA ALA A 56 -12.39 -7.52 5.11
C ALA A 56 -11.86 -6.28 4.38
N GLY A 57 -10.92 -6.44 3.44
CA GLY A 57 -10.42 -5.36 2.60
C GLY A 57 -11.53 -4.77 1.72
N ASP A 58 -12.35 -5.61 1.08
CA ASP A 58 -13.49 -5.18 0.27
C ASP A 58 -14.53 -4.41 1.08
N LEU A 59 -14.85 -4.90 2.29
CA LEU A 59 -15.74 -4.19 3.21
C LEU A 59 -15.19 -2.81 3.59
N ALA A 60 -13.90 -2.69 3.82
CA ALA A 60 -13.26 -1.41 4.10
C ALA A 60 -13.33 -0.46 2.90
N LEU A 61 -13.14 -0.95 1.66
CA LEU A 61 -13.31 -0.15 0.43
C LEU A 61 -14.74 0.38 0.28
N VAL A 62 -15.75 -0.47 0.52
CA VAL A 62 -17.16 -0.07 0.51
C VAL A 62 -17.45 0.93 1.63
N GLY A 63 -16.87 0.72 2.81
CA GLY A 63 -16.99 1.61 3.97
C GLY A 63 -16.54 3.03 3.69
N VAL A 64 -15.52 3.24 2.85
CA VAL A 64 -15.08 4.59 2.41
C VAL A 64 -16.21 5.34 1.73
N GLN A 65 -16.93 4.68 0.84
CA GLN A 65 -18.05 5.29 0.11
C GLN A 65 -19.22 5.61 1.07
N GLN A 66 -19.54 4.69 1.99
CA GLN A 66 -20.60 4.87 2.95
C GLN A 66 -20.33 6.06 3.90
N ILE A 67 -19.09 6.22 4.37
CA ILE A 67 -18.70 7.37 5.21
C ILE A 67 -18.89 8.69 4.46
N LEU A 68 -18.50 8.76 3.19
CA LEU A 68 -18.71 9.97 2.39
C LEU A 68 -20.19 10.28 2.19
N LEU A 69 -21.00 9.26 1.90
CA LEU A 69 -22.44 9.44 1.71
C LEU A 69 -23.18 9.83 3.00
N ALA A 70 -22.65 9.44 4.16
CA ALA A 70 -23.20 9.81 5.48
C ALA A 70 -22.62 11.09 6.07
N SER A 71 -21.73 11.78 5.35
CA SER A 71 -21.08 13.01 5.82
C SER A 71 -21.96 14.26 5.62
N ASP A 72 -21.63 15.35 6.33
CA ASP A 72 -22.27 16.66 6.18
C ASP A 72 -21.77 17.45 4.95
N LEU A 73 -21.03 16.81 4.03
CA LEU A 73 -20.60 17.42 2.80
C LEU A 73 -21.78 17.64 1.85
N THR A 74 -21.71 18.68 1.02
CA THR A 74 -22.70 18.89 -0.03
C THR A 74 -22.61 17.78 -1.08
N ASP A 75 -23.71 17.52 -1.81
CA ASP A 75 -23.72 16.53 -2.91
C ASP A 75 -22.61 16.74 -3.93
N HIS A 76 -22.25 17.99 -4.20
CA HIS A 76 -21.15 18.31 -5.11
C HIS A 76 -19.80 17.87 -4.51
N GLN A 77 -19.57 18.15 -3.23
CA GLN A 77 -18.35 17.74 -2.53
C GLN A 77 -18.26 16.21 -2.40
N VAL A 78 -19.38 15.54 -2.10
CA VAL A 78 -19.42 14.06 -2.04
C VAL A 78 -19.05 13.48 -3.40
N ARG A 79 -19.67 13.93 -4.48
CA ARG A 79 -19.32 13.45 -5.85
C ARG A 79 -17.86 13.72 -6.19
N ARG A 80 -17.34 14.88 -5.83
CA ARG A 80 -15.94 15.23 -6.07
C ARG A 80 -14.99 14.35 -5.26
N ALA A 81 -15.27 14.14 -3.97
CA ALA A 81 -14.50 13.26 -3.09
C ALA A 81 -14.48 11.81 -3.59
N LEU A 82 -15.64 11.27 -4.00
CA LEU A 82 -15.74 9.94 -4.61
C LEU A 82 -14.90 9.85 -5.88
N GLY A 83 -14.89 10.90 -6.72
CA GLY A 83 -14.05 10.97 -7.92
C GLY A 83 -12.55 10.93 -7.60
N ILE A 84 -12.10 11.72 -6.61
CA ILE A 84 -10.70 11.76 -6.19
C ILE A 84 -10.27 10.39 -5.63
N LEU A 85 -11.05 9.83 -4.68
CA LEU A 85 -10.71 8.55 -4.04
C LEU A 85 -10.85 7.37 -5.01
N GLY A 86 -11.86 7.38 -5.87
CA GLY A 86 -12.04 6.35 -6.89
C GLY A 86 -10.88 6.32 -7.90
N ASN A 87 -10.42 7.50 -8.35
CA ASN A 87 -9.25 7.59 -9.21
C ASN A 87 -7.98 7.11 -8.49
N ALA A 88 -7.77 7.55 -7.24
CA ALA A 88 -6.64 7.12 -6.43
C ALA A 88 -6.64 5.60 -6.25
N ALA A 89 -7.79 5.00 -5.93
CA ALA A 89 -7.92 3.55 -5.79
C ALA A 89 -7.59 2.83 -7.10
N THR A 90 -8.12 3.31 -8.24
CA THR A 90 -7.85 2.71 -9.56
C THR A 90 -6.36 2.73 -9.89
N VAL A 91 -5.70 3.86 -9.67
CA VAL A 91 -4.25 3.99 -9.93
C VAL A 91 -3.44 3.09 -9.00
N THR A 92 -3.79 3.07 -7.71
CA THR A 92 -3.11 2.24 -6.70
C THR A 92 -3.23 0.75 -7.00
N LEU A 93 -4.43 0.27 -7.34
CA LEU A 93 -4.64 -1.13 -7.73
C LEU A 93 -3.89 -1.47 -9.04
N GLY A 94 -3.82 -0.53 -9.98
CA GLY A 94 -2.97 -0.68 -11.17
C GLY A 94 -1.48 -0.77 -10.84
N GLY A 95 -1.02 -0.02 -9.84
CA GLY A 95 0.34 -0.09 -9.31
C GLY A 95 0.64 -1.43 -8.65
N GLU A 96 -0.30 -1.92 -7.82
CA GLU A 96 -0.21 -3.24 -7.18
C GLU A 96 -0.13 -4.37 -8.21
N LEU A 97 -0.99 -4.34 -9.22
CA LEU A 97 -0.96 -5.33 -10.30
C LEU A 97 0.39 -5.34 -11.04
N ARG A 98 0.96 -4.15 -11.29
CA ARG A 98 2.29 -4.04 -11.90
C ARG A 98 3.40 -4.55 -10.98
N ASP A 99 3.30 -4.30 -9.67
CA ASP A 99 4.26 -4.78 -8.69
C ASP A 99 4.30 -6.31 -8.65
N VAL A 100 3.15 -6.96 -8.62
CA VAL A 100 3.02 -8.42 -8.74
C VAL A 100 3.66 -8.95 -10.04
N ILE A 101 3.40 -8.27 -11.18
CA ILE A 101 4.00 -8.66 -12.47
C ILE A 101 5.53 -8.46 -12.44
N ASN A 102 6.02 -7.34 -11.90
CA ASN A 102 7.45 -7.06 -11.77
C ASN A 102 8.19 -8.06 -10.87
N GLY A 103 7.50 -8.64 -9.88
CA GLY A 103 8.02 -9.75 -9.09
C GLY A 103 8.08 -11.09 -9.83
N ALA A 104 7.29 -11.27 -10.90
CA ALA A 104 7.21 -12.50 -11.67
C ALA A 104 8.15 -12.52 -12.90
N ILE A 105 8.47 -11.35 -13.47
CA ILE A 105 9.32 -11.21 -14.66
C ILE A 105 10.32 -10.06 -14.46
N PRO A 106 11.51 -10.11 -15.11
CA PRO A 106 12.48 -9.02 -15.00
C PRO A 106 11.88 -7.67 -15.38
N ALA A 107 12.07 -6.68 -14.52
CA ALA A 107 11.61 -5.32 -14.72
C ALA A 107 12.81 -4.35 -14.66
N ASP A 108 12.77 -3.30 -15.48
CA ASP A 108 13.75 -2.21 -15.42
C ASP A 108 13.39 -1.20 -14.31
N ALA A 109 14.32 -0.29 -14.01
CA ALA A 109 14.17 0.69 -12.95
C ALA A 109 12.97 1.62 -13.17
N ASP A 110 12.64 1.98 -14.41
CA ASP A 110 11.53 2.88 -14.71
C ASP A 110 10.19 2.22 -14.43
N ARG A 111 10.04 0.95 -14.79
CA ARG A 111 8.85 0.16 -14.46
C ARG A 111 8.66 0.02 -12.95
N ILE A 112 9.75 -0.21 -12.21
CA ILE A 112 9.70 -0.31 -10.74
C ILE A 112 9.30 1.03 -10.12
N ARG A 113 9.92 2.14 -10.56
CA ARG A 113 9.56 3.49 -10.09
C ARG A 113 8.10 3.84 -10.38
N GLU A 114 7.62 3.49 -11.57
CA GLU A 114 6.23 3.75 -11.96
C GLU A 114 5.25 2.95 -11.11
N SER A 115 5.46 1.62 -10.92
CA SER A 115 4.59 0.79 -10.08
C SER A 115 4.60 1.27 -8.64
N SER A 116 5.75 1.61 -8.10
CA SER A 116 5.94 2.14 -6.76
C SER A 116 5.18 3.46 -6.54
N TRP A 117 5.32 4.42 -7.48
CA TRP A 117 4.54 5.66 -7.44
C TRP A 117 3.03 5.39 -7.49
N MET A 118 2.57 4.56 -8.40
CA MET A 118 1.15 4.23 -8.52
C MET A 118 0.61 3.54 -7.26
N LYS A 119 1.36 2.57 -6.71
CA LYS A 119 0.98 1.78 -5.54
C LYS A 119 0.89 2.64 -4.27
N THR A 120 1.82 3.59 -4.09
CA THR A 120 2.00 4.27 -2.80
C THR A 120 1.63 5.74 -2.83
N SER A 121 2.15 6.52 -3.80
CA SER A 121 2.11 8.00 -3.73
C SER A 121 0.72 8.57 -3.92
N VAL A 122 -0.07 8.00 -4.83
CA VAL A 122 -1.34 8.61 -5.26
C VAL A 122 -2.38 8.63 -4.13
N TYR A 123 -2.60 7.49 -3.48
CA TYR A 123 -3.61 7.44 -2.42
C TYR A 123 -3.11 7.95 -1.06
N THR A 124 -1.79 7.84 -0.80
CA THR A 124 -1.20 8.22 0.49
C THR A 124 -0.95 9.73 0.59
N PHE A 125 -0.55 10.36 -0.51
CA PHE A 125 -0.15 11.77 -0.51
C PHE A 125 -1.03 12.63 -1.43
N GLU A 126 -1.20 12.30 -2.70
CA GLU A 126 -1.94 13.15 -3.64
C GLU A 126 -3.42 13.26 -3.27
N ALA A 127 -4.12 12.15 -3.04
CA ALA A 127 -5.54 12.15 -2.76
C ALA A 127 -5.93 12.88 -1.47
N PRO A 128 -5.23 12.71 -0.32
CA PRO A 128 -5.50 13.49 0.89
C PRO A 128 -5.37 15.01 0.70
N TRP A 129 -4.31 15.45 0.01
CA TRP A 129 -4.10 16.87 -0.26
C TRP A 129 -5.17 17.45 -1.18
N ARG A 130 -5.56 16.72 -2.22
CA ARG A 130 -6.64 17.10 -3.12
C ARG A 130 -7.99 17.18 -2.39
N LEU A 131 -8.29 16.19 -1.54
CA LEU A 131 -9.49 16.22 -0.70
C LEU A 131 -9.51 17.43 0.23
N TRP A 132 -8.37 17.73 0.87
CA TRP A 132 -8.26 18.88 1.73
C TRP A 132 -8.47 20.19 0.96
N ALA A 133 -7.81 20.36 -0.18
CA ALA A 133 -7.97 21.54 -1.04
C ALA A 133 -9.43 21.71 -1.50
N MET A 134 -10.06 20.61 -1.94
CA MET A 134 -11.48 20.58 -2.35
C MET A 134 -12.41 21.02 -1.21
N ILE A 135 -12.23 20.48 0.01
CA ILE A 135 -13.05 20.86 1.17
C ILE A 135 -12.84 22.33 1.54
N ALA A 136 -11.59 22.81 1.45
CA ALA A 136 -11.24 24.21 1.69
C ALA A 136 -11.65 25.19 0.56
N GLY A 137 -12.29 24.70 -0.51
CA GLY A 137 -12.64 25.50 -1.68
C GLY A 137 -11.44 26.05 -2.45
N ARG A 138 -10.32 25.33 -2.43
CA ARG A 138 -9.06 25.68 -3.11
C ARG A 138 -8.86 24.83 -4.36
N ASP A 139 -7.97 25.30 -5.25
CA ASP A 139 -7.52 24.53 -6.39
C ASP A 139 -6.73 23.29 -5.94
N GLU A 140 -7.04 22.14 -6.52
CA GLU A 140 -6.44 20.84 -6.18
C GLU A 140 -5.15 20.56 -6.98
N GLU A 141 -5.00 21.15 -8.17
CA GLU A 141 -3.91 20.80 -9.12
C GLU A 141 -2.51 21.08 -8.55
N PRO A 142 -2.25 22.18 -7.81
CA PRO A 142 -0.93 22.41 -7.23
C PRO A 142 -0.47 21.34 -6.23
N MET A 143 -1.39 20.51 -5.72
CA MET A 143 -1.06 19.47 -4.74
C MET A 143 -0.52 18.20 -5.39
N VAL A 144 -0.77 17.99 -6.66
CA VAL A 144 -0.34 16.77 -7.39
C VAL A 144 1.18 16.59 -7.40
N PRO A 145 2.00 17.59 -7.85
CA PRO A 145 3.46 17.44 -7.82
C PRO A 145 4.01 17.25 -6.41
N VAL A 146 3.48 17.98 -5.43
CA VAL A 146 3.89 17.85 -4.02
C VAL A 146 3.63 16.43 -3.50
N GLY A 147 2.44 15.89 -3.76
CA GLY A 147 2.09 14.52 -3.38
C GLY A 147 3.00 13.48 -4.05
N ARG A 148 3.35 13.70 -5.30
CA ARG A 148 4.26 12.82 -6.06
C ARG A 148 5.67 12.80 -5.46
N ASP A 149 6.23 13.95 -5.13
CA ASP A 149 7.59 14.06 -4.59
C ASP A 149 7.66 13.47 -3.17
N LEU A 150 6.65 13.72 -2.33
CA LEU A 150 6.53 13.09 -1.01
C LEU A 150 6.44 11.57 -1.12
N GLY A 151 5.67 11.08 -2.08
CA GLY A 151 5.54 9.65 -2.32
C GLY A 151 6.84 8.99 -2.76
N ARG A 152 7.62 9.64 -3.61
CA ARG A 152 8.95 9.17 -4.01
C ARG A 152 9.90 9.09 -2.83
N ALA A 153 9.96 10.15 -2.01
CA ALA A 153 10.79 10.18 -0.81
C ALA A 153 10.39 9.10 0.19
N TYR A 154 9.09 8.91 0.39
CA TYR A 154 8.56 7.85 1.28
C TYR A 154 8.96 6.46 0.78
N GLN A 155 8.76 6.17 -0.51
CA GLN A 155 9.07 4.85 -1.06
C GLN A 155 10.57 4.53 -0.96
N ALA A 156 11.42 5.51 -1.26
CA ALA A 156 12.85 5.31 -1.12
C ALA A 156 13.26 5.05 0.33
N ALA A 157 12.63 5.71 1.30
CA ALA A 157 12.85 5.42 2.72
C ALA A 157 12.35 4.02 3.11
N ASP A 158 11.20 3.57 2.57
CA ASP A 158 10.66 2.22 2.83
C ASP A 158 11.56 1.14 2.20
N ASP A 159 12.04 1.34 0.98
CA ASP A 159 12.97 0.43 0.30
C ASP A 159 14.30 0.31 1.08
N LEU A 160 14.84 1.42 1.59
CA LEU A 160 16.02 1.42 2.45
C LEU A 160 15.76 0.69 3.77
N ALA A 161 14.64 0.99 4.42
CA ALA A 161 14.26 0.32 5.66
C ALA A 161 14.02 -1.18 5.46
N GLY A 162 13.42 -1.58 4.34
CA GLY A 162 13.22 -2.98 3.97
C GLY A 162 14.50 -3.75 3.69
N ALA A 163 15.51 -3.07 3.12
CA ALA A 163 16.80 -3.68 2.78
C ALA A 163 17.76 -3.74 3.98
N PHE A 164 17.86 -2.68 4.77
CA PHE A 164 18.89 -2.49 5.80
C PHE A 164 18.34 -2.37 7.23
N GLY A 165 17.02 -2.15 7.39
CA GLY A 165 16.39 -1.94 8.70
C GLY A 165 16.36 -3.21 9.56
N ALA A 166 16.58 -3.04 10.88
CA ALA A 166 16.37 -4.13 11.82
C ALA A 166 14.88 -4.39 12.04
N THR A 167 14.50 -5.66 12.23
CA THR A 167 13.09 -6.07 12.50
C THR A 167 12.45 -5.29 13.65
N ALA A 168 13.25 -4.93 14.67
CA ALA A 168 12.78 -4.15 15.81
C ALA A 168 12.34 -2.72 15.45
N ASP A 169 12.96 -2.12 14.43
CA ASP A 169 12.70 -0.74 14.02
C ASP A 169 11.63 -0.64 12.94
N THR A 170 11.58 -1.63 12.03
CA THR A 170 10.66 -1.62 10.88
C THR A 170 9.32 -2.31 11.15
N GLY A 171 9.27 -3.17 12.16
CA GLY A 171 8.09 -4.02 12.44
C GLY A 171 7.80 -5.07 11.36
N LYS A 172 8.70 -5.23 10.36
CA LYS A 172 8.67 -6.24 9.30
C LYS A 172 9.82 -7.22 9.47
N THR A 173 9.74 -8.40 8.84
CA THR A 173 10.84 -9.37 8.85
C THR A 173 12.05 -8.80 8.10
N ALA A 174 13.21 -8.68 8.75
CA ALA A 174 14.43 -8.14 8.15
C ALA A 174 14.82 -8.91 6.88
N GLY A 175 15.10 -8.18 5.79
CA GLY A 175 15.49 -8.74 4.50
C GLY A 175 14.37 -9.54 3.81
N GLY A 176 13.10 -9.30 4.13
CA GLY A 176 11.95 -9.97 3.53
C GLY A 176 11.90 -9.79 2.01
N ASP A 177 12.18 -8.60 1.53
CA ASP A 177 12.15 -8.29 0.10
C ASP A 177 13.27 -9.00 -0.67
N VAL A 178 14.47 -9.03 -0.12
CA VAL A 178 15.60 -9.77 -0.71
C VAL A 178 15.33 -11.27 -0.74
N LYS A 179 14.79 -11.84 0.34
CA LYS A 179 14.46 -13.27 0.43
C LYS A 179 13.36 -13.68 -0.54
N ARG A 180 12.43 -12.78 -0.84
CA ARG A 180 11.31 -12.99 -1.79
C ARG A 180 11.69 -12.67 -3.23
N GLY A 181 12.91 -12.17 -3.49
CA GLY A 181 13.35 -11.79 -4.84
C GLY A 181 12.59 -10.58 -5.38
N ARG A 182 12.05 -9.71 -4.50
CA ARG A 182 11.35 -8.50 -4.92
C ARG A 182 12.32 -7.56 -5.62
N SER A 183 11.93 -7.09 -6.78
CA SER A 183 12.65 -6.08 -7.53
C SER A 183 12.36 -4.70 -6.93
N THR A 184 13.20 -4.26 -5.99
CA THR A 184 13.21 -2.89 -5.45
C THR A 184 14.35 -2.10 -6.09
N LEU A 185 14.34 -0.77 -5.96
CA LEU A 185 15.46 0.06 -6.43
C LEU A 185 16.79 -0.35 -5.77
N VAL A 186 16.75 -0.78 -4.52
CA VAL A 186 17.91 -1.26 -3.77
C VAL A 186 18.44 -2.58 -4.32
N THR A 187 17.56 -3.55 -4.60
CA THR A 187 17.99 -4.86 -5.12
C THR A 187 18.54 -4.80 -6.54
N MET A 188 18.12 -3.81 -7.35
CA MET A 188 18.61 -3.62 -8.71
C MET A 188 20.02 -3.04 -8.80
N ARG A 189 20.50 -2.38 -7.73
CA ARG A 189 21.81 -1.69 -7.72
C ARG A 189 22.86 -2.37 -6.84
N ASP A 190 22.79 -3.68 -6.66
CA ASP A 190 23.70 -4.44 -5.78
C ASP A 190 23.76 -3.92 -4.32
N GLY A 191 22.73 -3.22 -3.86
CA GLY A 191 22.54 -2.88 -2.46
C GLY A 191 23.43 -1.75 -1.90
N ALA A 192 23.99 -0.89 -2.73
CA ALA A 192 24.76 0.25 -2.23
C ALA A 192 23.84 1.34 -1.66
N GLU A 193 23.79 1.45 -0.32
CA GLU A 193 22.97 2.41 0.42
C GLU A 193 23.18 3.87 -0.04
N ALA A 194 24.45 4.24 -0.34
CA ALA A 194 24.81 5.57 -0.80
C ALA A 194 24.20 5.93 -2.17
N ASP A 195 24.06 4.98 -3.09
CA ASP A 195 23.51 5.22 -4.41
C ASP A 195 21.99 5.42 -4.37
N VAL A 196 21.30 4.71 -3.46
CA VAL A 196 19.86 4.88 -3.27
C VAL A 196 19.56 6.24 -2.64
N ILE A 197 20.34 6.66 -1.63
CA ILE A 197 20.21 7.98 -1.01
C ILE A 197 20.45 9.09 -2.02
N ALA A 198 21.48 8.96 -2.87
CA ALA A 198 21.80 9.96 -3.90
C ALA A 198 20.67 10.14 -4.91
N GLU A 199 19.96 9.05 -5.27
CA GLU A 199 18.83 9.12 -6.22
C GLU A 199 17.56 9.74 -5.61
N VAL A 200 17.38 9.62 -4.30
CA VAL A 200 16.27 10.27 -3.57
C VAL A 200 16.43 11.77 -3.48
N ILE A 201 17.70 12.24 -3.39
CA ILE A 201 18.05 13.66 -3.24
C ILE A 201 18.12 14.39 -4.59
N ALA A 202 18.34 13.68 -5.70
CA ALA A 202 18.40 14.23 -7.04
C ALA A 202 17.01 14.40 -7.67
#